data_68b959360df637def545a00a68834527
#
_entry.id   68b959360df637def545a00a68834527
#
_cell.length_a   1.000
_cell.length_b   1.000
_cell.length_c   1.000
_cell.angle_alpha   90.00
_cell.angle_beta   90.00
_cell.angle_gamma   90.00
#
_symmetry.space_group_name_H-M   'P 1'
#
loop_
_entity.id
_entity.type
_entity.pdbx_description
1 polymer ?
#
loop_
_entity_poly.entity_id
_entity_poly.type
_entity_poly.pdbx_seq_one_letter_code
_entity_poly.pdbx_strand_id
1 'polypeptide(L)'
;MRFPVVLHTDDGTHYGITVPDLPGCFSGGDSLDDALDNVREAIDLHLEGLTEEGDEIPTPKPIAEHEASGEFSDGIWAIVDVDTMKYEGKAEEINITLPRRLLARIDEYARTHGESRSGFLAEAARAAMRR
;
A
#
# COMPACT_ATOMS: atom_id res chain seq x y z
N MET A 1 -2.38 3.75 0.20
CA MET A 1 -1.58 2.88 -0.68
C MET A 1 -2.51 1.98 -1.48
N ARG A 2 -2.23 1.81 -2.75
CA ARG A 2 -3.12 1.11 -3.68
C ARG A 2 -2.53 -0.24 -4.04
N PHE A 3 -3.22 -1.32 -3.65
CA PHE A 3 -2.77 -2.69 -3.92
C PHE A 3 -3.52 -3.27 -5.11
N PRO A 4 -2.81 -3.73 -6.16
CA PRO A 4 -3.43 -4.54 -7.20
C PRO A 4 -3.89 -5.88 -6.62
N VAL A 5 -5.08 -6.29 -7.01
CA VAL A 5 -5.63 -7.59 -6.66
C VAL A 5 -6.13 -8.28 -7.92
N VAL A 6 -6.12 -9.59 -7.92
CA VAL A 6 -6.56 -10.37 -9.06
C VAL A 6 -7.66 -11.34 -8.63
N LEU A 7 -8.79 -11.30 -9.35
CA LEU A 7 -9.94 -12.13 -9.06
C LEU A 7 -10.06 -13.26 -10.07
N HIS A 8 -10.43 -14.44 -9.59
CA HIS A 8 -10.64 -15.63 -10.39
C HIS A 8 -12.00 -16.22 -10.07
N THR A 9 -12.68 -16.72 -11.08
CA THR A 9 -13.94 -17.40 -10.90
C THR A 9 -14.07 -18.55 -11.91
N ASP A 10 -14.64 -19.66 -11.48
CA ASP A 10 -14.93 -20.83 -12.35
C ASP A 10 -16.40 -20.84 -12.79
N ASP A 11 -17.29 -20.27 -11.99
CA ASP A 11 -18.74 -20.33 -12.21
C ASP A 11 -19.39 -18.97 -12.46
N GLY A 12 -18.64 -17.86 -12.39
CA GLY A 12 -19.14 -16.51 -12.57
C GLY A 12 -19.92 -15.95 -11.37
N THR A 13 -19.99 -16.68 -10.26
CA THR A 13 -20.70 -16.25 -9.06
C THR A 13 -19.79 -16.22 -7.82
N HIS A 14 -18.95 -17.23 -7.63
CA HIS A 14 -17.99 -17.29 -6.53
C HIS A 14 -16.63 -16.83 -7.02
N TYR A 15 -15.99 -15.95 -6.29
CA TYR A 15 -14.71 -15.36 -6.66
C TYR A 15 -13.65 -15.67 -5.61
N GLY A 16 -12.48 -16.12 -6.09
CA GLY A 16 -11.25 -16.12 -5.31
C GLY A 16 -10.46 -14.87 -5.64
N ILE A 17 -9.74 -14.34 -4.68
CA ILE A 17 -8.96 -13.13 -4.88
C ILE A 17 -7.57 -13.28 -4.25
N THR A 18 -6.56 -12.85 -5.00
CA THR A 18 -5.16 -12.90 -4.57
C THR A 18 -4.58 -11.50 -4.58
N VAL A 19 -3.74 -11.20 -3.59
CA VAL A 19 -2.99 -9.94 -3.52
C VAL A 19 -1.53 -10.23 -3.85
N PRO A 20 -1.09 -10.02 -5.10
CA PRO A 20 0.26 -10.44 -5.52
C PRO A 20 1.40 -9.82 -4.71
N ASP A 21 1.27 -8.56 -4.29
CA ASP A 21 2.30 -7.87 -3.52
C ASP A 21 2.39 -8.33 -2.06
N LEU A 22 1.41 -9.07 -1.59
CA LEU A 22 1.37 -9.62 -0.23
C LEU A 22 1.27 -11.15 -0.30
N PRO A 23 2.41 -11.86 -0.40
CA PRO A 23 2.41 -13.32 -0.50
C PRO A 23 1.67 -13.97 0.66
N GLY A 24 0.78 -14.89 0.36
CA GLY A 24 -0.06 -15.55 1.37
C GLY A 24 -1.35 -14.80 1.71
N CYS A 25 -1.60 -13.65 1.10
CA CYS A 25 -2.82 -12.88 1.32
C CYS A 25 -3.87 -13.25 0.27
N PHE A 26 -4.90 -13.97 0.70
CA PHE A 26 -5.98 -14.45 -0.16
C PHE A 26 -7.32 -14.15 0.48
N SER A 27 -8.35 -14.03 -0.34
CA SER A 27 -9.71 -13.91 0.14
C SER A 27 -10.68 -14.44 -0.92
N GLY A 28 -11.96 -14.24 -0.72
CA GLY A 28 -12.98 -14.65 -1.67
C GLY A 28 -14.36 -14.18 -1.25
N GLY A 29 -15.33 -14.43 -2.10
CA GLY A 29 -16.71 -14.04 -1.81
C GLY A 29 -17.68 -14.66 -2.79
N ASP A 30 -18.97 -14.53 -2.47
CA ASP A 30 -20.07 -15.07 -3.25
C ASP A 30 -20.51 -14.15 -4.41
N SER A 31 -19.87 -13.00 -4.51
CA SER A 31 -20.04 -12.04 -5.59
C SER A 31 -18.74 -11.25 -5.77
N LEU A 32 -18.64 -10.48 -6.84
CA LEU A 32 -17.50 -9.59 -7.08
C LEU A 32 -17.35 -8.57 -5.95
N ASP A 33 -18.45 -7.92 -5.59
CA ASP A 33 -18.46 -6.91 -4.53
C ASP A 33 -18.08 -7.51 -3.17
N ASP A 34 -18.61 -8.70 -2.86
CA ASP A 34 -18.32 -9.41 -1.63
C ASP A 34 -16.84 -9.78 -1.53
N ALA A 35 -16.26 -10.28 -2.62
CA ALA A 35 -14.84 -10.61 -2.67
C ALA A 35 -13.95 -9.37 -2.44
N LEU A 36 -14.31 -8.23 -3.03
CA LEU A 36 -13.55 -6.98 -2.86
C LEU A 36 -13.64 -6.45 -1.43
N ASP A 37 -14.80 -6.56 -0.78
CA ASP A 37 -14.96 -6.18 0.62
C ASP A 37 -14.12 -7.10 1.53
N ASN A 38 -14.18 -8.40 1.27
CA ASN A 38 -13.45 -9.39 2.09
C ASN A 38 -11.92 -9.28 1.91
N VAL A 39 -11.42 -8.97 0.72
CA VAL A 39 -9.98 -8.81 0.52
C VAL A 39 -9.43 -7.59 1.25
N ARG A 40 -10.23 -6.56 1.42
CA ARG A 40 -9.83 -5.38 2.19
C ARG A 40 -9.53 -5.77 3.63
N GLU A 41 -10.39 -6.58 4.24
CA GLU A 41 -10.16 -7.12 5.57
C GLU A 41 -8.92 -8.03 5.63
N ALA A 42 -8.74 -8.87 4.60
CA ALA A 42 -7.57 -9.75 4.52
C ALA A 42 -6.26 -8.95 4.42
N ILE A 43 -6.26 -7.87 3.63
CA ILE A 43 -5.11 -6.98 3.52
C ILE A 43 -4.82 -6.33 4.88
N ASP A 44 -5.84 -5.81 5.56
CA ASP A 44 -5.66 -5.18 6.88
C ASP A 44 -5.05 -6.15 7.88
N LEU A 45 -5.54 -7.38 7.95
CA LEU A 45 -4.99 -8.40 8.85
C LEU A 45 -3.54 -8.75 8.50
N HIS A 46 -3.23 -8.85 7.21
CA HIS A 46 -1.88 -9.17 6.74
C HIS A 46 -0.89 -8.06 7.11
N LEU A 47 -1.26 -6.80 6.87
CA LEU A 47 -0.43 -5.64 7.19
C LEU A 47 -0.25 -5.47 8.70
N GLU A 48 -1.29 -5.74 9.48
CA GLU A 48 -1.22 -5.72 10.93
C GLU A 48 -0.21 -6.75 11.44
N GLY A 49 -0.25 -7.97 10.89
CA GLY A 49 0.71 -9.02 11.21
C GLY A 49 2.15 -8.65 10.87
N LEU A 50 2.39 -8.06 9.69
CA LEU A 50 3.71 -7.58 9.29
C LEU A 50 4.23 -6.52 10.28
N THR A 51 3.38 -5.59 10.66
CA THR A 51 3.73 -4.52 11.60
C THR A 51 4.10 -5.07 12.98
N GLU A 52 3.33 -6.04 13.47
CA GLU A 52 3.61 -6.70 14.75
C GLU A 52 4.95 -7.44 14.75
N GLU A 53 5.33 -8.01 13.63
CA GLU A 53 6.61 -8.70 13.47
C GLU A 53 7.78 -7.73 13.21
N GLY A 54 7.52 -6.45 13.05
CA GLY A 54 8.53 -5.46 12.75
C GLY A 54 8.94 -5.41 11.29
N ASP A 55 8.20 -6.07 10.42
CA ASP A 55 8.47 -6.07 8.99
C ASP A 55 7.93 -4.81 8.30
N GLU A 56 8.56 -4.42 7.22
CA GLU A 56 8.10 -3.31 6.41
C GLU A 56 6.89 -3.70 5.56
N ILE A 57 6.02 -2.73 5.32
CA ILE A 57 4.90 -2.91 4.39
C ILE A 57 5.45 -2.87 2.96
N PRO A 58 5.24 -3.92 2.15
CA PRO A 58 5.73 -3.93 0.78
C PRO A 58 5.12 -2.81 -0.06
N THR A 59 5.92 -2.23 -0.94
CA THR A 59 5.45 -1.25 -1.91
C THR A 59 4.78 -2.00 -3.07
N PRO A 60 3.51 -1.72 -3.38
CA PRO A 60 2.84 -2.40 -4.48
C PRO A 60 3.49 -2.11 -5.83
N LYS A 61 3.61 -3.14 -6.65
CA LYS A 61 4.05 -3.01 -8.03
C LYS A 61 2.85 -2.68 -8.94
N PRO A 62 3.10 -2.04 -10.09
CA PRO A 62 2.02 -1.79 -11.05
C PRO A 62 1.40 -3.09 -11.58
N ILE A 63 0.12 -3.03 -11.93
CA ILE A 63 -0.58 -4.18 -12.53
C ILE A 63 0.20 -4.73 -13.74
N ALA A 64 0.76 -3.84 -14.56
CA ALA A 64 1.51 -4.25 -15.74
C ALA A 64 2.68 -5.19 -15.44
N GLU A 65 3.38 -4.98 -14.31
CA GLU A 65 4.47 -5.87 -13.90
C GLU A 65 3.94 -7.24 -13.49
N HIS A 66 2.82 -7.28 -12.78
CA HIS A 66 2.20 -8.54 -12.39
C HIS A 66 1.66 -9.30 -13.60
N GLU A 67 1.08 -8.60 -14.55
CA GLU A 67 0.61 -9.23 -15.80
C GLU A 67 1.77 -9.81 -16.60
N ALA A 68 2.90 -9.12 -16.65
CA ALA A 68 4.09 -9.58 -17.38
C ALA A 68 4.69 -10.87 -16.81
N SER A 69 4.44 -11.18 -15.53
CA SER A 69 4.92 -12.42 -14.91
C SER A 69 4.22 -13.66 -15.46
N GLY A 70 3.01 -13.52 -15.99
CA GLY A 70 2.21 -14.62 -16.51
C GLY A 70 1.56 -15.51 -15.46
N GLU A 71 1.78 -15.25 -14.17
CA GLU A 71 1.23 -16.07 -13.09
C GLU A 71 -0.28 -15.93 -12.92
N PHE A 72 -0.83 -14.81 -13.34
CA PHE A 72 -2.24 -14.45 -13.12
C PHE A 72 -3.00 -14.24 -14.43
N SER A 73 -2.69 -15.05 -15.45
CA SER A 73 -3.42 -15.03 -16.72
C SER A 73 -4.89 -15.31 -16.44
N ASP A 74 -5.82 -14.89 -17.15
CA ASP A 74 -7.27 -15.13 -16.99
C ASP A 74 -7.93 -14.49 -15.75
N GLY A 75 -7.18 -13.75 -14.96
CA GLY A 75 -7.74 -13.06 -13.80
C GLY A 75 -8.29 -11.67 -14.15
N ILE A 76 -9.19 -11.19 -13.31
CA ILE A 76 -9.73 -9.84 -13.40
C ILE A 76 -8.94 -8.96 -12.42
N TRP A 77 -8.29 -7.93 -12.93
CA TRP A 77 -7.51 -7.01 -12.11
C TRP A 77 -8.36 -5.90 -11.52
N ALA A 78 -8.10 -5.58 -10.27
CA ALA A 78 -8.72 -4.46 -9.57
C ALA A 78 -7.69 -3.79 -8.66
N ILE A 79 -8.02 -2.62 -8.15
CA ILE A 79 -7.18 -1.87 -7.22
C ILE A 79 -7.95 -1.70 -5.91
N VAL A 80 -7.31 -2.01 -4.79
CA VAL A 80 -7.86 -1.78 -3.45
C VAL A 80 -7.02 -0.72 -2.76
N ASP A 81 -7.65 0.36 -2.36
CA ASP A 81 -6.99 1.44 -1.64
C ASP A 81 -7.03 1.17 -0.14
N VAL A 82 -5.88 1.22 0.51
CA VAL A 82 -5.73 0.93 1.95
C VAL A 82 -4.97 2.06 2.62
N ASP A 83 -5.49 2.54 3.74
CA ASP A 83 -4.79 3.52 4.56
C ASP A 83 -3.71 2.81 5.38
N THR A 84 -2.46 2.96 4.96
CA THR A 84 -1.32 2.33 5.63
C THR A 84 -0.73 3.16 6.76
N MET A 85 -1.16 4.40 6.94
CA MET A 85 -0.65 5.27 7.99
C MET A 85 -0.85 4.69 9.39
N LYS A 86 -1.96 4.00 9.60
CA LYS A 86 -2.29 3.36 10.88
C LYS A 86 -1.33 2.24 11.29
N TYR A 87 -0.54 1.72 10.35
CA TYR A 87 0.41 0.63 10.60
C TYR A 87 1.83 1.13 10.87
N GLU A 88 2.07 2.42 10.76
CA GLU A 88 3.41 3.00 10.99
C GLU A 88 3.69 3.31 12.46
N GLY A 89 2.69 3.19 13.32
CA GLY A 89 2.81 3.45 14.74
C GLY A 89 2.69 4.93 15.09
N LYS A 90 2.93 5.26 16.34
CA LYS A 90 2.86 6.64 16.83
C LYS A 90 4.01 7.47 16.30
N ALA A 91 3.72 8.74 16.01
CA ALA A 91 4.75 9.71 15.69
C ALA A 91 5.60 10.01 16.94
N GLU A 92 6.92 10.07 16.77
CA GLU A 92 7.85 10.51 17.79
C GLU A 92 8.44 11.85 17.41
N GLU A 93 8.65 12.71 18.41
CA GLU A 93 9.36 13.96 18.17
C GLU A 93 10.85 13.71 18.12
N ILE A 94 11.49 14.17 17.07
CA ILE A 94 12.95 14.10 16.92
C ILE A 94 13.50 15.48 16.57
N ASN A 95 14.74 15.72 16.93
CA ASN A 95 15.45 16.93 16.53
C ASN A 95 16.46 16.57 15.46
N ILE A 96 16.38 17.25 14.32
CA ILE A 96 17.32 17.06 13.21
C ILE A 96 17.95 18.38 12.83
N THR A 97 19.15 18.31 12.28
CA THR A 97 19.88 19.47 11.79
C THR A 97 19.91 19.44 10.27
N LEU A 98 19.46 20.52 9.66
CA LEU A 98 19.45 20.67 8.20
C LEU A 98 20.14 22.00 7.82
N PRO A 99 20.77 22.05 6.63
CA PRO A 99 21.24 23.32 6.11
C PRO A 99 20.10 24.34 6.01
N ARG A 100 20.37 25.57 6.40
CA ARG A 100 19.35 26.63 6.46
C ARG A 100 18.61 26.83 5.14
N ARG A 101 19.35 26.83 4.02
CA ARG A 101 18.76 27.02 2.70
C ARG A 101 17.89 25.85 2.27
N LEU A 102 18.28 24.63 2.63
CA LEU A 102 17.46 23.45 2.37
C LEU A 102 16.16 23.51 3.15
N LEU A 103 16.24 23.87 4.43
CA LEU A 103 15.06 24.00 5.27
C LEU A 103 14.08 25.03 4.71
N ALA A 104 14.57 26.18 4.26
CA ALA A 104 13.73 27.19 3.64
C ALA A 104 13.01 26.67 2.39
N ARG A 105 13.70 25.88 1.57
CA ARG A 105 13.11 25.27 0.37
C ARG A 105 12.07 24.21 0.72
N ILE A 106 12.33 23.42 1.75
CA ILE A 106 11.38 22.43 2.26
C ILE A 106 10.10 23.11 2.73
N ASP A 107 10.24 24.17 3.53
CA ASP A 107 9.09 24.90 4.07
C ASP A 107 8.25 25.53 2.96
N GLU A 108 8.88 26.10 1.95
CA GLU A 108 8.19 26.69 0.81
C GLU A 108 7.45 25.64 -0.02
N TYR A 109 8.10 24.51 -0.29
CA TYR A 109 7.48 23.41 -1.02
C TYR A 109 6.28 22.85 -0.25
N ALA A 110 6.45 22.58 1.03
CA ALA A 110 5.38 22.06 1.89
C ALA A 110 4.19 23.01 1.92
N ARG A 111 4.45 24.30 2.10
CA ARG A 111 3.40 25.31 2.14
C ARG A 111 2.59 25.36 0.84
N THR A 112 3.25 25.31 -0.31
CA THR A 112 2.57 25.38 -1.61
C THR A 112 1.80 24.10 -1.96
N HIS A 113 2.11 22.97 -1.32
CA HIS A 113 1.44 21.69 -1.53
C HIS A 113 0.49 21.31 -0.39
N GLY A 114 0.20 22.24 0.52
CA GLY A 114 -0.72 21.98 1.63
C GLY A 114 -0.19 20.99 2.67
N GLU A 115 1.12 20.86 2.79
CA GLU A 115 1.78 19.92 3.71
C GLU A 115 2.49 20.66 4.83
N SER A 116 2.73 19.95 5.94
CA SER A 116 3.62 20.43 7.00
C SER A 116 5.07 20.04 6.67
N ARG A 117 6.03 20.68 7.34
CA ARG A 117 7.44 20.28 7.27
C ARG A 117 7.63 18.79 7.61
N SER A 118 7.03 18.34 8.71
CA SER A 118 7.12 16.95 9.15
C SER A 118 6.51 15.98 8.15
N GLY A 119 5.37 16.34 7.58
CA GLY A 119 4.70 15.53 6.55
C GLY A 119 5.55 15.39 5.30
N PHE A 120 6.15 16.50 4.84
CA PHE A 120 7.07 16.48 3.70
C PHE A 120 8.28 15.57 3.97
N LEU A 121 8.92 15.72 5.12
CA LEU A 121 10.12 14.94 5.47
C LEU A 121 9.81 13.46 5.59
N ALA A 122 8.68 13.10 6.20
CA ALA A 122 8.25 11.71 6.29
C ALA A 122 8.04 11.10 4.92
N GLU A 123 7.36 11.81 4.02
CA GLU A 123 7.10 11.33 2.66
C GLU A 123 8.38 11.23 1.84
N ALA A 124 9.28 12.19 1.97
CA ALA A 124 10.59 12.16 1.30
C ALA A 124 11.41 10.94 1.75
N ALA A 125 11.40 10.65 3.05
CA ALA A 125 12.08 9.48 3.60
C ALA A 125 11.50 8.18 3.03
N ARG A 126 10.18 8.05 2.99
CA ARG A 126 9.53 6.87 2.40
C ARG A 126 9.91 6.71 0.93
N ALA A 127 9.87 7.79 0.17
CA ALA A 127 10.21 7.78 -1.25
C ALA A 127 11.67 7.33 -1.48
N ALA A 128 12.59 7.81 -0.66
CA ALA A 128 14.00 7.44 -0.76
C ALA A 128 14.23 5.95 -0.47
N MET A 129 13.52 5.40 0.50
CA MET A 129 13.66 3.99 0.90
C MET A 129 12.99 3.00 -0.04
N ARG A 130 12.10 3.45 -0.89
CA ARG A 130 11.42 2.59 -1.88
C ARG A 130 12.27 2.23 -3.10
N ARG A 131 13.45 2.76 -3.21
CA ARG A 131 14.34 2.50 -4.35
C ARG A 131 14.91 1.09 -4.32
#